data_1ea9a9da5a7facd88fd06c593851728e
#
_entry.id   1ea9a9da5a7facd88fd06c593851728e
#
_cell.length_a   1.000
_cell.length_b   1.000
_cell.length_c   1.000
_cell.angle_alpha   90.00
_cell.angle_beta   90.00
_cell.angle_gamma   90.00
#
_symmetry.space_group_name_H-M   'P 1'
#
loop_
_entity.id
_entity.type
_entity.pdbx_description
1 polymer ?
#
loop_
_entity_poly.entity_id
_entity_poly.type
_entity_poly.pdbx_seq_one_letter_code
_entity_poly.pdbx_strand_id
1 'polypeptide(L)'
;MKNSSNKKKSFFLLIGVMMMGAVMRVPFTAIPAVLTDIAAGLGVSVSDLGILTSLPLVMFALCSSLAPGRAARLGLEKLLGLALLVMTAGSLLRIVGVAGLFLGTILIGISVAIINVLLPSLVSVHFPLKVGLYTTVYITMMGLAGTVGSMVAVPIVEASSWQTFVILLTLFVGLAALIWLPNWSYNHRFEQASKTTKQGSLLKNKAALIFGSLSTVVGR
;
A
#
# COMPACT_ATOMS: atom_id res chain seq x y z
N MET A 1 -26.96 -24.39 -1.46
CA MET A 1 -25.51 -24.42 -1.74
C MET A 1 -24.93 -23.08 -2.22
N LYS A 2 -25.65 -22.19 -2.90
CA LYS A 2 -25.16 -20.88 -3.41
C LYS A 2 -24.76 -19.87 -2.30
N ASN A 3 -25.36 -19.94 -1.11
CA ASN A 3 -25.14 -18.99 0.00
C ASN A 3 -23.83 -19.25 0.78
N SER A 4 -23.37 -20.50 0.85
CA SER A 4 -22.11 -20.87 1.53
C SER A 4 -20.86 -20.44 0.71
N SER A 5 -20.93 -20.54 -0.62
CA SER A 5 -19.85 -20.09 -1.51
C SER A 5 -19.65 -18.57 -1.45
N ASN A 6 -20.74 -17.81 -1.34
CA ASN A 6 -20.65 -16.34 -1.26
C ASN A 6 -20.07 -15.85 0.07
N LYS A 7 -20.37 -16.53 1.19
CA LYS A 7 -19.78 -16.22 2.51
C LYS A 7 -18.27 -16.48 2.54
N LYS A 8 -17.82 -17.62 1.99
CA LYS A 8 -16.38 -17.93 1.91
C LYS A 8 -15.63 -16.90 1.06
N LYS A 9 -16.19 -16.48 -0.05
CA LYS A 9 -15.61 -15.47 -0.94
C LYS A 9 -15.45 -14.12 -0.25
N SER A 10 -16.49 -13.65 0.44
CA SER A 10 -16.43 -12.40 1.20
C SER A 10 -15.42 -12.45 2.35
N PHE A 11 -15.21 -13.61 2.96
CA PHE A 11 -14.22 -13.81 4.03
C PHE A 11 -12.77 -13.71 3.51
N PHE A 12 -12.44 -14.40 2.39
CA PHE A 12 -11.11 -14.30 1.79
C PHE A 12 -10.78 -12.89 1.31
N LEU A 13 -11.79 -12.19 0.77
CA LEU A 13 -11.61 -10.80 0.35
C LEU A 13 -11.32 -9.89 1.56
N LEU A 14 -12.04 -10.09 2.68
CA LEU A 14 -11.82 -9.33 3.90
C LEU A 14 -10.41 -9.55 4.47
N ILE A 15 -9.99 -10.81 4.58
CA ILE A 15 -8.62 -11.13 5.04
C ILE A 15 -7.59 -10.50 4.11
N GLY A 16 -7.80 -10.58 2.79
CA GLY A 16 -6.94 -9.94 1.81
C GLY A 16 -6.82 -8.42 1.99
N VAL A 17 -7.93 -7.73 2.24
CA VAL A 17 -7.95 -6.29 2.53
C VAL A 17 -7.20 -5.95 3.82
N MET A 18 -7.40 -6.74 4.87
CA MET A 18 -6.68 -6.57 6.15
C MET A 18 -5.18 -6.78 5.99
N MET A 19 -4.78 -7.84 5.27
CA MET A 19 -3.36 -8.13 4.98
C MET A 19 -2.73 -7.04 4.11
N MET A 20 -3.44 -6.51 3.12
CA MET A 20 -2.96 -5.36 2.33
C MET A 20 -2.72 -4.14 3.23
N GLY A 21 -3.65 -3.83 4.14
CA GLY A 21 -3.45 -2.78 5.14
C GLY A 21 -2.17 -2.99 5.94
N ALA A 22 -1.98 -4.19 6.47
CA ALA A 22 -0.80 -4.53 7.26
C ALA A 22 0.50 -4.38 6.48
N VAL A 23 0.60 -4.95 5.27
CA VAL A 23 1.85 -4.95 4.48
C VAL A 23 2.21 -3.58 3.91
N MET A 24 1.24 -2.66 3.76
CA MET A 24 1.53 -1.31 3.28
C MET A 24 2.44 -0.52 4.23
N ARG A 25 2.33 -0.72 5.53
CA ARG A 25 3.01 0.11 6.52
C ARG A 25 4.35 -0.48 6.97
N VAL A 26 4.42 -1.78 7.19
CA VAL A 26 5.58 -2.45 7.81
C VAL A 26 6.90 -2.16 7.07
N PRO A 27 7.02 -2.30 5.72
CA PRO A 27 8.27 -2.02 5.03
C PRO A 27 8.74 -0.57 5.09
N PHE A 28 7.85 0.37 5.44
CA PHE A 28 8.16 1.77 5.58
C PHE A 28 8.65 2.14 6.99
N THR A 29 8.03 1.55 8.00
CA THR A 29 8.31 1.92 9.39
C THR A 29 9.43 1.09 10.00
N ALA A 30 9.61 -0.14 9.54
CA ALA A 30 10.57 -1.07 10.12
C ALA A 30 12.01 -0.88 9.60
N ILE A 31 12.21 -0.49 8.33
CA ILE A 31 13.55 -0.25 7.76
C ILE A 31 14.29 0.92 8.44
N PRO A 32 13.66 2.09 8.65
CA PRO A 32 14.33 3.18 9.38
C PRO A 32 14.78 2.80 10.79
N ALA A 33 14.06 1.88 11.46
CA ALA A 33 14.40 1.44 12.81
C ALA A 33 15.72 0.64 12.89
N VAL A 34 16.13 0.03 11.78
CA VAL A 34 17.35 -0.81 11.68
C VAL A 34 18.35 -0.28 10.65
N LEU A 35 18.24 1.01 10.29
CA LEU A 35 19.05 1.62 9.24
C LEU A 35 20.55 1.63 9.59
N THR A 36 20.89 1.80 10.86
CA THR A 36 22.26 1.74 11.38
C THR A 36 22.88 0.37 11.18
N ASP A 37 22.13 -0.70 11.46
CA ASP A 37 22.57 -2.07 11.31
C ASP A 37 22.75 -2.45 9.84
N ILE A 38 21.85 -1.96 8.97
CA ILE A 38 21.97 -2.12 7.52
C ILE A 38 23.23 -1.40 7.01
N ALA A 39 23.47 -0.17 7.45
CA ALA A 39 24.63 0.63 7.05
C ALA A 39 25.93 -0.08 7.47
N ALA A 40 26.01 -0.55 8.71
CA ALA A 40 27.14 -1.31 9.22
C ALA A 40 27.36 -2.61 8.45
N GLY A 41 26.29 -3.37 8.17
CA GLY A 41 26.36 -4.62 7.44
C GLY A 41 26.76 -4.47 5.96
N LEU A 42 26.48 -3.31 5.35
CA LEU A 42 26.87 -2.99 3.97
C LEU A 42 28.16 -2.19 3.84
N GLY A 43 28.77 -1.76 4.96
CA GLY A 43 29.98 -0.97 4.99
C GLY A 43 29.84 0.43 4.39
N VAL A 44 28.64 1.05 4.52
CA VAL A 44 28.32 2.38 4.01
C VAL A 44 27.92 3.32 5.15
N SER A 45 27.95 4.64 4.91
CA SER A 45 27.54 5.58 5.95
C SER A 45 26.01 5.59 6.08
N VAL A 46 25.52 5.86 7.31
CA VAL A 46 24.07 6.01 7.57
C VAL A 46 23.48 7.19 6.79
N SER A 47 24.28 8.25 6.56
CA SER A 47 23.87 9.42 5.77
C SER A 47 23.59 9.06 4.31
N ASP A 48 24.35 8.15 3.71
CA ASP A 48 24.14 7.70 2.32
C ASP A 48 22.83 6.92 2.20
N LEU A 49 22.44 6.22 3.25
CA LEU A 49 21.18 5.48 3.31
C LEU A 49 19.98 6.35 3.74
N GLY A 50 20.21 7.56 4.23
CA GLY A 50 19.14 8.46 4.69
C GLY A 50 18.07 8.73 3.62
N ILE A 51 18.47 8.79 2.36
CA ILE A 51 17.56 8.99 1.23
C ILE A 51 16.54 7.83 1.06
N LEU A 52 16.85 6.63 1.56
CA LEU A 52 15.95 5.49 1.52
C LEU A 52 14.65 5.71 2.30
N THR A 53 14.68 6.59 3.29
CA THR A 53 13.48 6.89 4.10
C THR A 53 12.50 7.79 3.36
N SER A 54 12.98 8.66 2.48
CA SER A 54 12.16 9.58 1.68
C SER A 54 11.82 9.01 0.28
N LEU A 55 12.62 8.10 -0.24
CA LEU A 55 12.44 7.53 -1.58
C LEU A 55 11.05 6.91 -1.81
N PRO A 56 10.46 6.14 -0.88
CA PRO A 56 9.11 5.64 -1.05
C PRO A 56 8.05 6.73 -1.15
N LEU A 57 8.23 7.86 -0.44
CA LEU A 57 7.29 8.98 -0.50
C LEU A 57 7.34 9.67 -1.87
N VAL A 58 8.54 9.80 -2.44
CA VAL A 58 8.72 10.32 -3.81
C VAL A 58 8.03 9.40 -4.81
N MET A 59 8.23 8.08 -4.69
CA MET A 59 7.56 7.10 -5.56
C MET A 59 6.03 7.14 -5.38
N PHE A 60 5.55 7.35 -4.16
CA PHE A 60 4.14 7.54 -3.87
C PHE A 60 3.58 8.76 -4.60
N ALA A 61 4.24 9.91 -4.51
CA ALA A 61 3.80 11.14 -5.18
C ALA A 61 3.74 10.99 -6.71
N LEU A 62 4.74 10.32 -7.31
CA LEU A 62 4.82 10.12 -8.76
C LEU A 62 3.82 9.08 -9.27
N CYS A 63 3.63 7.98 -8.55
CA CYS A 63 2.88 6.82 -9.04
C CYS A 63 1.41 6.81 -8.63
N SER A 64 1.00 7.57 -7.61
CA SER A 64 -0.39 7.62 -7.13
C SER A 64 -1.38 8.05 -8.21
N SER A 65 -1.02 9.02 -9.05
CA SER A 65 -1.85 9.52 -10.15
C SER A 65 -2.03 8.51 -11.29
N LEU A 66 -1.11 7.56 -11.45
CA LEU A 66 -1.13 6.56 -12.51
C LEU A 66 -1.98 5.33 -12.14
N ALA A 67 -2.23 5.10 -10.86
CA ALA A 67 -2.93 3.92 -10.35
C ALA A 67 -4.37 3.77 -10.91
N PRO A 68 -5.23 4.82 -10.92
CA PRO A 68 -6.60 4.70 -11.44
C PRO A 68 -6.65 4.35 -12.93
N GLY A 69 -5.77 4.96 -13.73
CA GLY A 69 -5.71 4.70 -15.18
C GLY A 69 -5.29 3.26 -15.49
N ARG A 70 -4.36 2.69 -14.73
CA ARG A 70 -3.96 1.28 -14.86
C ARG A 70 -5.03 0.33 -14.37
N ALA A 71 -5.75 0.67 -13.28
CA ALA A 71 -6.85 -0.13 -12.76
C ALA A 71 -8.02 -0.22 -13.75
N ALA A 72 -8.29 0.85 -14.53
CA ALA A 72 -9.30 0.84 -15.58
C ALA A 72 -8.98 -0.15 -16.71
N ARG A 73 -7.70 -0.38 -17.00
CA ARG A 73 -7.25 -1.30 -18.07
C ARG A 73 -7.11 -2.74 -17.59
N LEU A 74 -6.44 -2.95 -16.46
CA LEU A 74 -6.07 -4.28 -15.96
C LEU A 74 -7.13 -4.91 -15.04
N GLY A 75 -7.98 -4.07 -14.44
CA GLY A 75 -8.88 -4.47 -13.37
C GLY A 75 -8.27 -4.22 -11.99
N LEU A 76 -9.14 -3.95 -11.02
CA LEU A 76 -8.78 -3.51 -9.68
C LEU A 76 -8.04 -4.61 -8.92
N GLU A 77 -8.61 -5.83 -8.92
CA GLU A 77 -8.09 -6.97 -8.17
C GLU A 77 -6.77 -7.49 -8.75
N LYS A 78 -6.64 -7.49 -10.08
CA LYS A 78 -5.42 -7.91 -10.75
C LYS A 78 -4.28 -6.92 -10.50
N LEU A 79 -4.56 -5.61 -10.56
CA LEU A 79 -3.54 -4.61 -10.32
C LEU A 79 -3.06 -4.62 -8.87
N LEU A 80 -3.96 -4.84 -7.90
CA LEU A 80 -3.60 -5.01 -6.50
C LEU A 80 -2.74 -6.26 -6.28
N GLY A 81 -3.11 -7.39 -6.91
CA GLY A 81 -2.30 -8.60 -6.86
C GLY A 81 -0.91 -8.43 -7.48
N LEU A 82 -0.83 -7.75 -8.63
CA LEU A 82 0.44 -7.42 -9.27
C LEU A 82 1.30 -6.52 -8.37
N ALA A 83 0.69 -5.52 -7.71
CA ALA A 83 1.39 -4.66 -6.78
C ALA A 83 1.96 -5.45 -5.59
N LEU A 84 1.24 -6.44 -5.04
CA LEU A 84 1.76 -7.32 -3.98
C LEU A 84 2.94 -8.18 -4.47
N LEU A 85 2.89 -8.71 -5.69
CA LEU A 85 3.99 -9.48 -6.28
C LEU A 85 5.24 -8.60 -6.49
N VAL A 86 5.06 -7.39 -7.03
CA VAL A 86 6.16 -6.42 -7.21
C VAL A 86 6.73 -6.02 -5.85
N MET A 87 5.88 -5.84 -4.84
CA MET A 87 6.30 -5.54 -3.47
C MET A 87 7.12 -6.68 -2.85
N THR A 88 6.71 -7.94 -3.08
CA THR A 88 7.47 -9.13 -2.63
C THR A 88 8.83 -9.20 -3.31
N ALA A 89 8.87 -9.02 -4.64
CA ALA A 89 10.11 -8.99 -5.40
C ALA A 89 11.03 -7.84 -4.95
N GLY A 90 10.47 -6.65 -4.74
CA GLY A 90 11.20 -5.50 -4.21
C GLY A 90 11.77 -5.74 -2.82
N SER A 91 11.01 -6.40 -1.93
CA SER A 91 11.48 -6.77 -0.61
C SER A 91 12.65 -7.77 -0.67
N LEU A 92 12.57 -8.75 -1.59
CA LEU A 92 13.65 -9.72 -1.79
C LEU A 92 14.92 -9.08 -2.35
N LEU A 93 14.78 -8.15 -3.29
CA LEU A 93 15.91 -7.42 -3.88
C LEU A 93 16.75 -6.66 -2.84
N ARG A 94 16.13 -6.21 -1.75
CA ARG A 94 16.81 -5.47 -0.68
C ARG A 94 17.99 -6.23 -0.05
N ILE A 95 18.04 -7.57 -0.19
CA ILE A 95 19.11 -8.41 0.37
C ILE A 95 20.38 -8.35 -0.50
N VAL A 96 20.27 -7.96 -1.77
CA VAL A 96 21.35 -8.05 -2.78
C VAL A 96 22.30 -6.83 -2.74
N GLY A 97 22.61 -6.29 -1.56
CA GLY A 97 23.55 -5.18 -1.41
C GLY A 97 22.88 -3.79 -1.61
N VAL A 98 23.72 -2.75 -1.71
CA VAL A 98 23.27 -1.35 -1.74
C VAL A 98 22.34 -1.06 -2.92
N ALA A 99 22.73 -1.44 -4.12
CA ALA A 99 21.90 -1.22 -5.31
C ALA A 99 20.54 -1.93 -5.21
N GLY A 100 20.52 -3.17 -4.71
CA GLY A 100 19.31 -3.94 -4.46
C GLY A 100 18.42 -3.29 -3.40
N LEU A 101 19.02 -2.71 -2.37
CA LEU A 101 18.31 -1.99 -1.31
C LEU A 101 17.56 -0.76 -1.88
N PHE A 102 18.20 0.04 -2.74
CA PHE A 102 17.56 1.19 -3.40
C PHE A 102 16.48 0.77 -4.39
N LEU A 103 16.79 -0.16 -5.31
CA LEU A 103 15.83 -0.65 -6.29
C LEU A 103 14.62 -1.33 -5.64
N GLY A 104 14.86 -2.15 -4.63
CA GLY A 104 13.82 -2.79 -3.84
C GLY A 104 12.90 -1.78 -3.15
N THR A 105 13.48 -0.70 -2.61
CA THR A 105 12.72 0.39 -1.96
C THR A 105 11.88 1.16 -2.97
N ILE A 106 12.37 1.40 -4.18
CA ILE A 106 11.59 2.00 -5.28
C ILE A 106 10.39 1.12 -5.64
N LEU A 107 10.61 -0.18 -5.85
CA LEU A 107 9.54 -1.12 -6.20
C LEU A 107 8.47 -1.21 -5.10
N ILE A 108 8.88 -1.22 -3.84
CA ILE A 108 7.95 -1.19 -2.71
C ILE A 108 7.17 0.14 -2.69
N GLY A 109 7.83 1.28 -2.90
CA GLY A 109 7.17 2.59 -2.96
C GLY A 109 6.10 2.67 -4.04
N ILE A 110 6.40 2.17 -5.24
CA ILE A 110 5.43 2.07 -6.36
C ILE A 110 4.24 1.18 -5.97
N SER A 111 4.52 0.02 -5.40
CA SER A 111 3.49 -0.95 -5.00
C SER A 111 2.56 -0.38 -3.94
N VAL A 112 3.13 0.27 -2.92
CA VAL A 112 2.36 0.91 -1.85
C VAL A 112 1.52 2.07 -2.38
N ALA A 113 2.04 2.87 -3.33
CA ALA A 113 1.27 3.93 -3.98
C ALA A 113 0.02 3.36 -4.67
N ILE A 114 0.18 2.27 -5.42
CA ILE A 114 -0.93 1.60 -6.12
C ILE A 114 -1.95 1.06 -5.11
N ILE A 115 -1.50 0.31 -4.10
CA ILE A 115 -2.39 -0.30 -3.11
C ILE A 115 -3.15 0.78 -2.34
N ASN A 116 -2.48 1.83 -1.89
CA ASN A 116 -3.07 2.91 -1.09
C ASN A 116 -4.20 3.65 -1.83
N VAL A 117 -4.00 3.91 -3.14
CA VAL A 117 -5.01 4.59 -3.97
C VAL A 117 -6.19 3.67 -4.30
N LEU A 118 -5.94 2.37 -4.52
CA LEU A 118 -6.96 1.45 -5.01
C LEU A 118 -7.71 0.71 -3.90
N LEU A 119 -7.13 0.55 -2.71
CA LEU A 119 -7.74 -0.20 -1.61
C LEU A 119 -9.07 0.41 -1.14
N PRO A 120 -9.22 1.74 -0.97
CA PRO A 120 -10.53 2.34 -0.67
C PRO A 120 -11.56 2.08 -1.78
N SER A 121 -11.14 2.11 -3.03
CA SER A 121 -12.01 1.82 -4.19
C SER A 121 -12.46 0.36 -4.18
N LEU A 122 -11.56 -0.57 -3.87
CA LEU A 122 -11.89 -1.99 -3.72
C LEU A 122 -12.94 -2.21 -2.62
N VAL A 123 -12.76 -1.56 -1.47
CA VAL A 123 -13.70 -1.64 -0.34
C VAL A 123 -15.08 -1.11 -0.76
N SER A 124 -15.14 0.02 -1.48
CA SER A 124 -16.41 0.61 -1.92
C SER A 124 -17.16 -0.26 -2.93
N VAL A 125 -16.44 -0.95 -3.82
CA VAL A 125 -17.03 -1.85 -4.82
C VAL A 125 -17.59 -3.13 -4.18
N HIS A 126 -16.84 -3.73 -3.26
CA HIS A 126 -17.21 -5.02 -2.69
C HIS A 126 -18.08 -4.94 -1.43
N PHE A 127 -18.00 -3.84 -0.69
CA PHE A 127 -18.70 -3.63 0.57
C PHE A 127 -19.46 -2.29 0.63
N PRO A 128 -20.33 -1.98 -0.33
CA PRO A 128 -20.96 -0.66 -0.45
C PRO A 128 -21.77 -0.25 0.79
N LEU A 129 -22.36 -1.20 1.52
CA LEU A 129 -23.15 -0.94 2.71
C LEU A 129 -22.32 -0.76 3.99
N LYS A 130 -21.02 -1.09 3.97
CA LYS A 130 -20.14 -1.10 5.14
C LYS A 130 -18.76 -0.52 4.86
N VAL A 131 -18.67 0.43 3.92
CA VAL A 131 -17.40 1.04 3.49
C VAL A 131 -16.64 1.62 4.68
N GLY A 132 -17.29 2.39 5.54
CA GLY A 132 -16.66 2.98 6.72
C GLY A 132 -16.05 1.93 7.66
N LEU A 133 -16.79 0.85 7.95
CA LEU A 133 -16.31 -0.22 8.82
C LEU A 133 -15.04 -0.88 8.26
N TYR A 134 -15.05 -1.31 7.01
CA TYR A 134 -13.89 -1.99 6.42
C TYR A 134 -12.70 -1.07 6.20
N THR A 135 -12.96 0.21 5.92
CA THR A 135 -11.92 1.24 5.89
C THR A 135 -11.24 1.39 7.24
N THR A 136 -12.01 1.50 8.31
CA THR A 136 -11.48 1.57 9.68
C THR A 136 -10.66 0.32 10.01
N VAL A 137 -11.16 -0.87 9.66
CA VAL A 137 -10.47 -2.14 9.94
C VAL A 137 -9.09 -2.19 9.26
N TYR A 138 -8.98 -1.91 7.95
CA TYR A 138 -7.67 -1.98 7.31
C TYR A 138 -6.72 -0.86 7.76
N ILE A 139 -7.22 0.35 8.08
CA ILE A 139 -6.40 1.43 8.63
C ILE A 139 -5.87 1.06 10.02
N THR A 140 -6.70 0.45 10.86
CA THR A 140 -6.27 -0.05 12.17
C THR A 140 -5.21 -1.14 12.02
N MET A 141 -5.42 -2.11 11.12
CA MET A 141 -4.43 -3.15 10.82
C MET A 141 -3.12 -2.56 10.30
N MET A 142 -3.19 -1.52 9.46
CA MET A 142 -2.02 -0.79 8.98
C MET A 142 -1.23 -0.15 10.13
N GLY A 143 -1.91 0.50 11.07
CA GLY A 143 -1.29 1.10 12.26
C GLY A 143 -0.65 0.04 13.18
N LEU A 144 -1.41 -0.98 13.54
CA LEU A 144 -0.94 -2.08 14.40
C LEU A 144 0.27 -2.80 13.79
N ALA A 145 0.17 -3.19 12.53
CA ALA A 145 1.26 -3.89 11.85
C ALA A 145 2.53 -3.02 11.74
N GLY A 146 2.39 -1.72 11.46
CA GLY A 146 3.51 -0.79 11.45
C GLY A 146 4.20 -0.67 12.80
N THR A 147 3.42 -0.55 13.88
CA THR A 147 3.94 -0.48 15.25
C THR A 147 4.64 -1.78 15.64
N VAL A 148 3.98 -2.91 15.47
CA VAL A 148 4.56 -4.23 15.78
C VAL A 148 5.82 -4.47 14.94
N GLY A 149 5.77 -4.17 13.63
CA GLY A 149 6.93 -4.32 12.73
C GLY A 149 8.15 -3.53 13.19
N SER A 150 7.95 -2.28 13.64
CA SER A 150 9.05 -1.46 14.18
C SER A 150 9.54 -1.97 15.54
N MET A 151 8.65 -2.43 16.41
CA MET A 151 9.02 -2.95 17.74
C MET A 151 9.84 -4.24 17.66
N VAL A 152 9.54 -5.12 16.70
CA VAL A 152 10.26 -6.40 16.57
C VAL A 152 11.50 -6.29 15.68
N ALA A 153 11.65 -5.19 14.93
CA ALA A 153 12.77 -4.99 14.00
C ALA A 153 14.12 -5.06 14.72
N VAL A 154 14.33 -4.23 15.74
CA VAL A 154 15.59 -4.14 16.49
C VAL A 154 15.93 -5.47 17.19
N PRO A 155 15.04 -6.08 18.01
CA PRO A 155 15.34 -7.37 18.64
C PRO A 155 15.71 -8.49 17.65
N ILE A 156 15.06 -8.54 16.48
CA ILE A 156 15.38 -9.57 15.47
C ILE A 156 16.76 -9.32 14.85
N VAL A 157 17.10 -8.07 14.56
CA VAL A 157 18.40 -7.72 13.98
C VAL A 157 19.53 -7.97 14.97
N GLU A 158 19.36 -7.61 16.25
CA GLU A 158 20.33 -7.86 17.32
C GLU A 158 20.55 -9.37 17.56
N ALA A 159 19.46 -10.18 17.50
CA ALA A 159 19.55 -11.62 17.71
C ALA A 159 20.10 -12.40 16.50
N SER A 160 20.07 -11.82 15.31
CA SER A 160 20.40 -12.54 14.06
C SER A 160 21.19 -11.66 13.11
N SER A 161 20.47 -10.98 12.17
CA SER A 161 21.04 -10.07 11.18
C SER A 161 19.95 -9.24 10.53
N TRP A 162 20.32 -8.12 9.92
CA TRP A 162 19.37 -7.30 9.14
C TRP A 162 18.81 -8.06 7.92
N GLN A 163 19.58 -8.96 7.30
CA GLN A 163 19.11 -9.81 6.20
C GLN A 163 17.97 -10.73 6.65
N THR A 164 18.13 -11.37 7.82
CA THR A 164 17.08 -12.23 8.40
C THR A 164 15.78 -11.45 8.60
N PHE A 165 15.87 -10.23 9.10
CA PHE A 165 14.71 -9.36 9.26
C PHE A 165 14.04 -9.03 7.91
N VAL A 166 14.82 -8.70 6.87
CA VAL A 166 14.28 -8.43 5.51
C VAL A 166 13.65 -9.68 4.91
N ILE A 167 14.20 -10.88 5.15
CA ILE A 167 13.60 -12.15 4.73
C ILE A 167 12.25 -12.37 5.40
N LEU A 168 12.14 -12.13 6.71
CA LEU A 168 10.86 -12.24 7.43
C LEU A 168 9.82 -11.27 6.90
N LEU A 169 10.22 -10.01 6.59
CA LEU A 169 9.35 -9.05 5.92
C LEU A 169 8.90 -9.54 4.55
N THR A 170 9.81 -10.13 3.77
CA THR A 170 9.50 -10.68 2.45
C THR A 170 8.52 -11.83 2.54
N LEU A 171 8.69 -12.73 3.52
CA LEU A 171 7.74 -13.82 3.77
C LEU A 171 6.37 -13.29 4.18
N PHE A 172 6.31 -12.26 5.00
CA PHE A 172 5.07 -11.62 5.41
C PHE A 172 4.32 -10.99 4.23
N VAL A 173 5.03 -10.26 3.37
CA VAL A 173 4.45 -9.67 2.13
C VAL A 173 4.05 -10.77 1.14
N GLY A 174 4.89 -11.81 0.98
CA GLY A 174 4.61 -12.97 0.14
C GLY A 174 3.36 -13.73 0.59
N LEU A 175 3.17 -13.89 1.90
CA LEU A 175 1.96 -14.49 2.47
C LEU A 175 0.71 -13.66 2.11
N ALA A 176 0.80 -12.34 2.18
CA ALA A 176 -0.30 -11.47 1.75
C ALA A 176 -0.61 -11.64 0.26
N ALA A 177 0.43 -11.76 -0.59
CA ALA A 177 0.26 -12.03 -2.01
C ALA A 177 -0.41 -13.40 -2.26
N LEU A 178 -0.01 -14.45 -1.54
CA LEU A 178 -0.64 -15.78 -1.62
C LEU A 178 -2.11 -15.76 -1.19
N ILE A 179 -2.43 -15.09 -0.08
CA ILE A 179 -3.81 -14.93 0.40
C ILE A 179 -4.65 -14.16 -0.62
N TRP A 180 -4.03 -13.27 -1.41
CA TRP A 180 -4.74 -12.52 -2.45
C TRP A 180 -5.00 -13.32 -3.73
N LEU A 181 -4.23 -14.38 -4.04
CA LEU A 181 -4.36 -15.16 -5.27
C LEU A 181 -5.79 -15.62 -5.60
N PRO A 182 -6.62 -16.10 -4.64
CA PRO A 182 -8.00 -16.50 -4.94
C PRO A 182 -8.86 -15.35 -5.49
N ASN A 183 -8.49 -14.09 -5.14
CA ASN A 183 -9.21 -12.89 -5.56
C ASN A 183 -8.82 -12.43 -6.97
N TRP A 184 -7.76 -12.99 -7.56
CA TRP A 184 -7.30 -12.66 -8.92
C TRP A 184 -8.34 -12.94 -10.02
N SER A 185 -9.23 -13.91 -9.77
CA SER A 185 -10.33 -14.26 -10.68
C SER A 185 -11.46 -13.23 -10.70
N TYR A 186 -11.56 -12.35 -9.70
CA TYR A 186 -12.50 -11.24 -9.71
C TYR A 186 -11.88 -10.13 -10.57
N ASN A 187 -12.50 -9.81 -11.69
CA ASN A 187 -12.02 -8.77 -12.58
C ASN A 187 -13.07 -7.67 -12.71
N HIS A 188 -13.26 -6.90 -11.65
CA HIS A 188 -14.00 -5.66 -11.74
C HIS A 188 -13.07 -4.64 -12.40
N ARG A 189 -13.30 -4.41 -13.70
CA ARG A 189 -12.69 -3.25 -14.34
C ARG A 189 -13.16 -2.04 -13.55
N PHE A 190 -12.23 -1.23 -13.12
CA PHE A 190 -12.53 0.08 -12.59
C PHE A 190 -13.25 0.81 -13.74
N GLU A 191 -14.59 0.71 -13.75
CA GLU A 191 -15.34 1.76 -14.38
C GLU A 191 -14.97 3.00 -13.57
N GLN A 192 -13.89 3.62 -14.04
CA GLN A 192 -13.77 5.03 -13.81
C GLN A 192 -15.18 5.50 -14.02
N ALA A 193 -15.77 6.13 -12.99
CA ALA A 193 -16.90 7.00 -13.18
C ALA A 193 -16.45 8.09 -14.16
N SER A 194 -16.26 7.69 -15.37
CA SER A 194 -16.16 8.43 -16.62
C SER A 194 -17.55 8.90 -17.05
N LYS A 195 -18.49 8.84 -16.18
CA LYS A 195 -19.29 9.98 -15.84
C LYS A 195 -18.43 10.88 -14.93
N THR A 196 -17.30 11.32 -15.48
CA THR A 196 -17.20 12.76 -15.54
C THR A 196 -18.55 13.20 -16.10
N THR A 197 -19.54 13.34 -15.23
CA THR A 197 -20.38 14.52 -15.26
C THR A 197 -19.39 15.54 -15.76
N LYS A 198 -19.61 16.05 -16.99
CA LYS A 198 -18.95 17.25 -17.45
C LYS A 198 -19.05 18.17 -16.25
N GLN A 199 -18.05 18.05 -15.41
CA GLN A 199 -17.82 18.96 -14.30
C GLN A 199 -17.46 20.20 -15.08
N GLY A 200 -18.52 20.86 -15.48
CA GLY A 200 -18.40 22.19 -16.04
C GLY A 200 -17.50 22.87 -15.04
N SER A 201 -16.33 23.24 -15.51
CA SER A 201 -15.19 23.77 -14.77
C SER A 201 -15.67 24.26 -13.39
N LEU A 202 -15.13 23.71 -12.28
CA LEU A 202 -15.50 24.11 -10.92
C LEU A 202 -15.53 25.65 -10.79
N LEU A 203 -14.71 26.33 -11.61
CA LEU A 203 -14.68 27.78 -11.81
C LEU A 203 -15.92 28.36 -12.50
N LYS A 204 -16.72 27.58 -13.23
CA LYS A 204 -18.01 28.02 -13.80
C LYS A 204 -19.20 27.73 -12.89
N ASN A 205 -19.02 26.95 -11.83
CA ASN A 205 -20.08 26.67 -10.88
C ASN A 205 -20.08 27.75 -9.80
N LYS A 206 -20.98 28.76 -9.94
CA LYS A 206 -21.14 29.83 -8.95
C LYS A 206 -21.31 29.34 -7.51
N ALA A 207 -21.96 28.19 -7.31
CA ALA A 207 -22.13 27.58 -5.99
C ALA A 207 -20.78 27.13 -5.39
N ALA A 208 -19.91 26.56 -6.17
CA ALA A 208 -18.57 26.13 -5.70
C ALA A 208 -17.69 27.32 -5.31
N LEU A 209 -17.80 28.44 -6.04
CA LEU A 209 -17.09 29.68 -5.72
C LEU A 209 -17.62 30.33 -4.44
N ILE A 210 -18.95 30.31 -4.21
CA ILE A 210 -19.57 30.81 -3.00
C ILE A 210 -19.16 29.97 -1.78
N PHE A 211 -19.16 28.64 -1.87
CA PHE A 211 -18.71 27.77 -0.78
C PHE A 211 -17.21 27.93 -0.50
N GLY A 212 -16.39 28.09 -1.52
CA GLY A 212 -14.96 28.35 -1.36
C GLY A 212 -14.67 29.70 -0.68
N SER A 213 -15.42 30.76 -0.99
CA SER A 213 -15.29 32.07 -0.35
C SER A 213 -15.83 32.10 1.08
N LEU A 214 -16.90 31.35 1.38
CA LEU A 214 -17.45 31.23 2.74
C LEU A 214 -16.49 30.49 3.69
N SER A 215 -15.81 29.45 3.23
CA SER A 215 -14.84 28.71 4.06
C SER A 215 -13.59 29.54 4.42
N THR A 216 -13.21 30.50 3.59
CA THR A 216 -12.12 31.45 3.89
C THR A 216 -12.52 32.58 4.85
N VAL A 217 -13.81 32.90 4.95
CA VAL A 217 -14.32 33.95 5.85
C VAL A 217 -14.59 33.39 7.26
N VAL A 218 -15.01 32.13 7.39
CA VAL A 218 -15.32 31.50 8.68
C VAL A 218 -14.06 30.97 9.40
N GLY A 219 -12.94 30.90 8.70
CA GLY A 219 -11.63 30.43 9.24
C GLY A 219 -10.69 31.52 9.74
N ARG A 220 -11.19 32.75 9.98
CA ARG A 220 -10.44 33.83 10.65
C ARG A 220 -10.98 34.15 12.01
#